data_e8100143621ce249def5c46827f02332
#
_entry.id   e8100143621ce249def5c46827f02332
#
_cell.length_a   1.000
_cell.length_b   1.000
_cell.length_c   1.000
_cell.angle_alpha   90.00
_cell.angle_beta   90.00
_cell.angle_gamma   90.00
#
_symmetry.space_group_name_H-M   'P 1'
#
loop_
_entity.id
_entity.type
_entity.pdbx_description
1 polymer ?
#
loop_
_entity_poly.entity_id
_entity_poly.type
_entity_poly.pdbx_seq_one_letter_code
_entity_poly.pdbx_strand_id
1 'polypeptide(L)'
;MSARKFKLNDTVDFVVVGSGAAGGVMARELSQAGFEVLVLEQGPRFTAADFRHDELDHWFNGALTNKLDTNPQTFRKTAAEKAQRVTEFPAAWYAPNVGGSSVHFTANFWRFHEVDFDERSRLGAIPGTTFSDWPITYAELEPYYTKVEWEVGVSGLAGAS
;
A
#
# COMPACT_ATOMS: atom_id res chain seq x y z
N MET A 1 -4.36 -19.38 -19.33
CA MET A 1 -4.01 -18.33 -20.30
C MET A 1 -2.50 -18.09 -20.21
N SER A 2 -1.79 -18.04 -21.35
CA SER A 2 -0.37 -17.70 -21.38
C SER A 2 -0.23 -16.21 -21.08
N ALA A 3 0.62 -15.85 -20.10
CA ALA A 3 0.89 -14.45 -19.81
C ALA A 3 1.51 -13.76 -21.04
N ARG A 4 0.97 -12.61 -21.44
CA ARG A 4 1.55 -11.80 -22.51
C ARG A 4 2.95 -11.36 -22.10
N LYS A 5 3.92 -11.51 -22.99
CA LYS A 5 5.28 -10.97 -22.79
C LYS A 5 5.35 -9.59 -23.43
N PHE A 6 5.60 -8.57 -22.63
CA PHE A 6 5.81 -7.20 -23.08
C PHE A 6 7.26 -6.97 -23.52
N LYS A 7 7.44 -6.14 -24.52
CA LYS A 7 8.75 -5.62 -24.98
C LYS A 7 8.89 -4.17 -24.54
N LEU A 8 10.12 -3.67 -24.43
CA LEU A 8 10.39 -2.29 -24.01
C LEU A 8 9.71 -1.22 -24.88
N ASN A 9 9.40 -1.52 -26.14
CA ASN A 9 8.76 -0.60 -27.06
C ASN A 9 7.25 -0.84 -27.23
N ASP A 10 6.67 -1.75 -26.47
CA ASP A 10 5.22 -1.96 -26.47
C ASP A 10 4.53 -0.76 -25.81
N THR A 11 3.43 -0.32 -26.39
CA THR A 11 2.57 0.72 -25.81
C THR A 11 1.40 0.05 -25.10
N VAL A 12 1.06 0.53 -23.92
CA VAL A 12 -0.10 0.14 -23.13
C VAL A 12 -0.84 1.40 -22.69
N ASP A 13 -2.12 1.27 -22.32
CA ASP A 13 -2.91 2.42 -21.86
C ASP A 13 -2.42 2.93 -20.50
N PHE A 14 -2.09 1.99 -19.59
CA PHE A 14 -1.62 2.34 -18.23
C PHE A 14 -0.47 1.48 -17.78
N VAL A 15 0.48 2.11 -17.08
CA VAL A 15 1.55 1.43 -16.34
C VAL A 15 1.34 1.70 -14.86
N VAL A 16 1.11 0.66 -14.08
CA VAL A 16 0.98 0.71 -12.61
C VAL A 16 2.30 0.26 -11.99
N VAL A 17 2.90 1.11 -11.17
CA VAL A 17 4.16 0.79 -10.49
C VAL A 17 3.86 0.32 -9.06
N GLY A 18 4.17 -0.93 -8.78
CA GLY A 18 3.86 -1.63 -7.54
C GLY A 18 2.49 -2.30 -7.55
N SER A 19 2.44 -3.52 -7.05
CA SER A 19 1.22 -4.36 -6.98
C SER A 19 0.65 -4.48 -5.57
N GLY A 20 0.97 -3.54 -4.68
CA GLY A 20 0.36 -3.45 -3.34
C GLY A 20 -1.15 -3.16 -3.41
N ALA A 21 -1.77 -2.88 -2.26
CA ALA A 21 -3.23 -2.68 -2.17
C ALA A 21 -3.76 -1.68 -3.21
N ALA A 22 -3.18 -0.48 -3.30
CA ALA A 22 -3.61 0.54 -4.25
C ALA A 22 -3.37 0.11 -5.71
N GLY A 23 -2.17 -0.41 -6.02
CA GLY A 23 -1.83 -0.83 -7.39
C GLY A 23 -2.66 -2.02 -7.85
N GLY A 24 -2.97 -2.97 -6.98
CA GLY A 24 -3.87 -4.08 -7.26
C GLY A 24 -5.29 -3.63 -7.60
N VAL A 25 -5.83 -2.70 -6.83
CA VAL A 25 -7.16 -2.12 -7.10
C VAL A 25 -7.16 -1.35 -8.43
N MET A 26 -6.16 -0.50 -8.67
CA MET A 26 -6.05 0.25 -9.93
C MET A 26 -5.93 -0.68 -11.14
N ALA A 27 -5.11 -1.74 -11.05
CA ALA A 27 -4.96 -2.70 -12.13
C ALA A 27 -6.29 -3.41 -12.44
N ARG A 28 -7.03 -3.79 -11.40
CA ARG A 28 -8.34 -4.44 -11.54
C ARG A 28 -9.37 -3.50 -12.19
N GLU A 29 -9.56 -2.31 -11.63
CA GLU A 29 -10.58 -1.36 -12.09
C GLU A 29 -10.31 -0.92 -13.54
N LEU A 30 -9.07 -0.58 -13.87
CA LEU A 30 -8.70 -0.19 -15.23
C LEU A 30 -8.84 -1.35 -16.24
N SER A 31 -8.44 -2.56 -15.86
CA SER A 31 -8.62 -3.74 -16.74
C SER A 31 -10.09 -4.08 -16.95
N GLN A 32 -10.94 -3.95 -15.94
CA GLN A 32 -12.37 -4.15 -16.04
C GLN A 32 -13.05 -3.07 -16.90
N ALA A 33 -12.50 -1.86 -16.91
CA ALA A 33 -12.93 -0.79 -17.81
C ALA A 33 -12.48 -1.00 -19.27
N GLY A 34 -11.70 -2.06 -19.54
CA GLY A 34 -11.29 -2.43 -20.90
C GLY A 34 -9.91 -1.90 -21.31
N PHE A 35 -9.18 -1.24 -20.43
CA PHE A 35 -7.84 -0.73 -20.72
C PHE A 35 -6.78 -1.84 -20.67
N GLU A 36 -5.74 -1.68 -21.49
CA GLU A 36 -4.55 -2.50 -21.43
C GLU A 36 -3.61 -1.98 -20.31
N VAL A 37 -3.41 -2.80 -19.26
CA VAL A 37 -2.68 -2.42 -18.05
C VAL A 37 -1.45 -3.27 -17.87
N LEU A 38 -0.29 -2.64 -17.68
CA LEU A 38 0.96 -3.26 -17.28
C LEU A 38 1.26 -2.92 -15.82
N VAL A 39 1.45 -3.96 -14.99
CA VAL A 39 1.88 -3.78 -13.60
C VAL A 39 3.36 -4.14 -13.48
N LEU A 40 4.16 -3.21 -12.96
CA LEU A 40 5.57 -3.41 -12.65
C LEU A 40 5.72 -3.66 -11.15
N GLU A 41 6.25 -4.83 -10.78
CA GLU A 41 6.48 -5.21 -9.38
C GLU A 41 7.94 -5.64 -9.20
N GLN A 42 8.58 -5.16 -8.11
CA GLN A 42 9.99 -5.46 -7.83
C GLN A 42 10.19 -6.82 -7.15
N GLY A 43 9.16 -7.31 -6.47
CA GLY A 43 9.26 -8.50 -5.63
C GLY A 43 8.70 -9.77 -6.27
N PRO A 44 9.00 -10.93 -5.68
CA PRO A 44 8.53 -12.21 -6.17
C PRO A 44 7.03 -12.41 -5.90
N ARG A 45 6.43 -13.33 -6.61
CA ARG A 45 5.09 -13.82 -6.30
C ARG A 45 5.20 -15.00 -5.34
N PHE A 46 4.63 -14.85 -4.17
CA PHE A 46 4.48 -15.93 -3.19
C PHE A 46 3.19 -16.73 -3.40
N THR A 47 3.23 -17.98 -3.02
CA THR A 47 2.09 -18.90 -2.95
C THR A 47 1.78 -19.22 -1.49
N ALA A 48 0.64 -19.82 -1.21
CA ALA A 48 0.30 -20.23 0.17
C ALA A 48 1.36 -21.13 0.81
N ALA A 49 2.08 -21.91 0.03
CA ALA A 49 3.14 -22.81 0.52
C ALA A 49 4.40 -22.05 0.98
N ASP A 50 4.58 -20.82 0.54
CA ASP A 50 5.72 -19.98 0.93
C ASP A 50 5.50 -19.32 2.30
N PHE A 51 4.24 -19.27 2.78
CA PHE A 51 3.88 -18.73 4.09
C PHE A 51 3.95 -19.84 5.14
N ARG A 52 5.08 -19.90 5.84
CA ARG A 52 5.24 -20.75 7.00
C ARG A 52 4.60 -20.05 8.19
N HIS A 53 3.80 -20.76 9.00
CA HIS A 53 3.23 -20.23 10.23
C HIS A 53 4.29 -20.18 11.34
N ASP A 54 5.40 -19.51 11.04
CA ASP A 54 6.55 -19.34 11.95
C ASP A 54 6.86 -17.85 12.08
N GLU A 55 6.26 -17.23 13.11
CA GLU A 55 6.45 -15.81 13.40
C GLU A 55 7.92 -15.48 13.73
N LEU A 56 8.65 -16.38 14.36
CA LEU A 56 10.04 -16.17 14.73
C LEU A 56 10.92 -16.11 13.47
N ASP A 57 10.69 -16.98 12.49
CA ASP A 57 11.41 -16.94 11.22
C ASP A 57 11.14 -15.63 10.47
N HIS A 58 9.88 -15.17 10.46
CA HIS A 58 9.52 -13.90 9.83
C HIS A 58 10.18 -12.70 10.53
N TRP A 59 10.22 -12.69 11.86
CA TRP A 59 10.79 -11.59 12.63
C TRP A 59 12.32 -11.55 12.59
N PHE A 60 12.98 -12.69 12.79
CA PHE A 60 14.43 -12.75 12.92
C PHE A 60 15.17 -12.92 11.59
N ASN A 61 14.60 -13.67 10.65
CA ASN A 61 15.21 -13.91 9.35
C ASN A 61 14.69 -12.97 8.24
N GLY A 62 13.66 -12.18 8.53
CA GLY A 62 13.14 -11.16 7.63
C GLY A 62 12.66 -11.72 6.29
N ALA A 63 12.04 -12.91 6.29
CA ALA A 63 11.66 -13.61 5.07
C ALA A 63 10.71 -12.80 4.16
N LEU A 64 9.85 -11.97 4.78
CA LEU A 64 8.87 -11.13 4.07
C LEU A 64 9.18 -9.63 4.16
N THR A 65 10.26 -9.21 4.80
CA THR A 65 10.61 -7.81 4.95
C THR A 65 11.72 -7.40 3.99
N ASN A 66 11.80 -6.12 3.70
CA ASN A 66 12.89 -5.59 2.91
C ASN A 66 14.22 -5.71 3.65
N LYS A 67 15.25 -6.04 2.89
CA LYS A 67 16.63 -6.05 3.40
C LYS A 67 17.28 -4.72 3.05
N LEU A 68 17.72 -3.96 4.06
CA LEU A 68 18.31 -2.63 3.89
C LEU A 68 19.61 -2.62 3.09
N ASP A 69 20.32 -3.73 3.02
CA ASP A 69 21.54 -3.90 2.22
C ASP A 69 21.24 -3.99 0.72
N THR A 70 20.18 -4.72 0.35
CA THR A 70 19.77 -4.92 -1.05
C THR A 70 18.69 -3.94 -1.52
N ASN A 71 17.89 -3.43 -0.58
CA ASN A 71 16.82 -2.47 -0.85
C ASN A 71 16.91 -1.30 0.15
N PRO A 72 17.86 -0.37 -0.03
CA PRO A 72 18.13 0.68 0.93
C PRO A 72 17.01 1.70 0.99
N GLN A 73 16.63 2.05 2.21
CA GLN A 73 15.73 3.18 2.49
C GLN A 73 16.55 4.44 2.76
N THR A 74 15.98 5.58 2.44
CA THR A 74 16.57 6.88 2.71
C THR A 74 15.59 7.74 3.50
N PHE A 75 16.16 8.63 4.32
CA PHE A 75 15.41 9.55 5.15
C PHE A 75 16.02 10.95 5.07
N ARG A 76 15.18 11.97 5.17
CA ARG A 76 15.56 13.38 5.39
C ARG A 76 14.48 14.07 6.22
N LYS A 77 14.87 14.95 7.13
CA LYS A 77 13.93 15.70 7.97
C LYS A 77 13.22 16.79 7.19
N THR A 78 13.92 17.45 6.29
CA THR A 78 13.38 18.54 5.48
C THR A 78 13.71 18.33 4.00
N ALA A 79 12.97 18.98 3.12
CA ALA A 79 13.23 18.93 1.68
C ALA A 79 14.61 19.50 1.29
N ALA A 80 15.16 20.41 2.11
CA ALA A 80 16.47 21.04 1.87
C ALA A 80 17.65 20.14 2.26
N GLU A 81 17.44 19.11 3.06
CA GLU A 81 18.50 18.21 3.51
C GLU A 81 18.81 17.15 2.46
N LYS A 82 20.06 16.73 2.43
CA LYS A 82 20.47 15.57 1.63
C LYS A 82 19.90 14.30 2.28
N ALA A 83 19.30 13.43 1.46
CA ALA A 83 18.82 12.13 1.92
C ALA A 83 19.96 11.29 2.51
N GLN A 84 19.73 10.72 3.69
CA GLN A 84 20.65 9.84 4.39
C GLN A 84 20.14 8.40 4.30
N ARG A 85 21.06 7.44 4.14
CA ARG A 85 20.70 6.03 4.16
C ARG A 85 20.30 5.64 5.58
N VAL A 86 19.19 4.93 5.70
CA VAL A 86 18.79 4.33 6.98
C VAL A 86 19.66 3.10 7.24
N THR A 87 20.34 3.08 8.38
CA THR A 87 21.24 1.99 8.81
C THR A 87 20.70 1.18 9.97
N GLU A 88 19.68 1.71 10.67
CA GLU A 88 19.09 1.08 11.85
C GLU A 88 17.62 0.67 11.59
N PHE A 89 17.25 -0.42 12.20
CA PHE A 89 15.92 -0.97 12.17
C PHE A 89 15.00 -0.24 13.17
N PRO A 90 13.71 -0.06 12.86
CA PRO A 90 13.08 -0.17 11.55
C PRO A 90 12.76 1.21 10.97
N ALA A 91 13.17 1.48 9.77
CA ALA A 91 12.73 2.69 9.10
C ALA A 91 11.26 2.60 8.70
N ALA A 92 10.95 1.72 7.79
CA ALA A 92 9.59 1.35 7.43
C ALA A 92 9.56 -0.14 7.05
N TRP A 93 8.61 -0.86 7.60
CA TRP A 93 8.42 -2.25 7.22
C TRP A 93 7.53 -2.33 6.00
N TYR A 94 8.07 -2.90 4.94
CA TYR A 94 7.29 -3.27 3.78
C TYR A 94 7.80 -4.58 3.20
N ALA A 95 6.90 -5.34 2.59
CA ALA A 95 7.26 -6.56 1.90
C ALA A 95 7.35 -6.30 0.40
N PRO A 96 8.55 -6.49 -0.20
CA PRO A 96 8.73 -6.39 -1.64
C PRO A 96 8.27 -7.67 -2.31
N ASN A 97 6.98 -7.82 -2.51
CA ASN A 97 6.37 -8.98 -3.18
C ASN A 97 5.09 -8.58 -3.90
N VAL A 98 4.62 -9.42 -4.81
CA VAL A 98 3.32 -9.25 -5.46
C VAL A 98 2.23 -9.19 -4.41
N GLY A 99 1.43 -8.13 -4.42
CA GLY A 99 0.43 -7.82 -3.40
C GLY A 99 0.93 -6.90 -2.29
N GLY A 100 2.25 -6.67 -2.19
CA GLY A 100 2.86 -5.81 -1.18
C GLY A 100 2.65 -6.33 0.24
N SER A 101 2.79 -5.44 1.23
CA SER A 101 2.62 -5.78 2.66
C SER A 101 1.22 -6.26 3.02
N SER A 102 0.21 -6.01 2.18
CA SER A 102 -1.15 -6.48 2.38
C SER A 102 -1.29 -8.01 2.35
N VAL A 103 -0.27 -8.72 1.87
CA VAL A 103 -0.27 -10.20 1.81
C VAL A 103 -0.06 -10.82 3.20
N HIS A 104 0.55 -10.09 4.14
CA HIS A 104 0.86 -10.58 5.49
C HIS A 104 0.56 -9.56 6.59
N PHE A 105 -0.50 -8.77 6.43
CA PHE A 105 -0.93 -7.80 7.44
C PHE A 105 -1.72 -8.50 8.58
N THR A 106 -1.89 -7.78 9.70
CA THR A 106 -2.59 -8.29 10.89
C THR A 106 -4.12 -8.24 10.79
N ALA A 107 -4.65 -8.18 9.58
CA ALA A 107 -6.07 -8.11 9.26
C ALA A 107 -6.81 -6.89 9.86
N ASN A 108 -6.09 -5.83 10.15
CA ASN A 108 -6.69 -4.56 10.55
C ASN A 108 -7.31 -3.90 9.33
N PHE A 109 -8.64 -3.73 9.35
CA PHE A 109 -9.39 -3.19 8.21
C PHE A 109 -10.38 -2.12 8.69
N TRP A 110 -9.83 -1.08 9.33
CA TRP A 110 -10.62 0.03 9.86
C TRP A 110 -10.79 1.14 8.85
N ARG A 111 -11.93 1.80 8.91
CA ARG A 111 -12.13 3.08 8.24
C ARG A 111 -11.50 4.20 9.05
N PHE A 112 -11.07 5.26 8.41
CA PHE A 112 -10.82 6.51 9.09
C PHE A 112 -12.11 7.09 9.64
N HIS A 113 -12.03 7.84 10.74
CA HIS A 113 -13.15 8.61 11.27
C HIS A 113 -13.36 9.89 10.46
N GLU A 114 -14.55 10.46 10.53
CA GLU A 114 -14.86 11.73 9.85
C GLU A 114 -13.90 12.84 10.24
N VAL A 115 -13.52 12.90 11.54
CA VAL A 115 -12.57 13.88 12.05
C VAL A 115 -11.18 13.81 11.42
N ASP A 116 -10.75 12.65 10.98
CA ASP A 116 -9.43 12.47 10.37
C ASP A 116 -9.29 13.24 9.05
N PHE A 117 -10.41 13.57 8.39
CA PHE A 117 -10.42 14.30 7.13
C PHE A 117 -10.33 15.82 7.27
N ASP A 118 -10.78 16.37 8.40
CA ASP A 118 -10.82 17.83 8.66
C ASP A 118 -10.21 18.23 10.01
N GLU A 119 -9.31 17.40 10.50
CA GLU A 119 -8.68 17.51 11.81
C GLU A 119 -7.96 18.86 11.99
N ARG A 120 -7.27 19.36 10.95
CA ARG A 120 -6.61 20.64 10.98
C ARG A 120 -7.60 21.80 11.12
N SER A 121 -8.74 21.76 10.44
CA SER A 121 -9.79 22.77 10.56
C SER A 121 -10.44 22.75 11.92
N ARG A 122 -10.60 21.59 12.55
CA ARG A 122 -11.21 21.43 13.88
C ARG A 122 -10.25 21.78 15.03
N LEU A 123 -9.00 21.32 14.95
CA LEU A 123 -8.04 21.41 16.05
C LEU A 123 -7.06 22.57 15.91
N GLY A 124 -6.96 23.16 14.72
CA GLY A 124 -6.06 24.25 14.42
C GLY A 124 -4.72 23.81 13.83
N ALA A 125 -3.90 24.80 13.48
CA ALA A 125 -2.59 24.55 12.88
C ALA A 125 -1.57 24.10 13.94
N ILE A 126 -0.72 23.14 13.56
CA ILE A 126 0.46 22.77 14.35
C ILE A 126 1.66 23.52 13.76
N PRO A 127 2.26 24.48 14.50
CA PRO A 127 3.39 25.27 14.00
C PRO A 127 4.57 24.37 13.58
N GLY A 128 5.20 24.70 12.44
CA GLY A 128 6.36 23.97 11.94
C GLY A 128 6.05 22.64 11.25
N THR A 129 4.77 22.34 11.00
CA THR A 129 4.34 21.14 10.27
C THR A 129 3.60 21.49 8.98
N THR A 130 3.46 20.49 8.11
CA THR A 130 2.62 20.55 6.90
C THR A 130 1.24 19.95 7.13
N PHE A 131 0.81 19.86 8.41
CA PHE A 131 -0.47 19.32 8.80
C PHE A 131 -1.62 20.09 8.14
N SER A 132 -2.45 19.39 7.39
CA SER A 132 -3.56 19.96 6.59
C SER A 132 -4.71 18.97 6.51
N ASP A 133 -5.90 19.47 6.26
CA ASP A 133 -7.04 18.61 5.98
C ASP A 133 -6.85 17.84 4.68
N TRP A 134 -7.53 16.72 4.55
CA TRP A 134 -7.58 15.97 3.31
C TRP A 134 -8.37 16.75 2.24
N PRO A 135 -8.01 16.61 0.95
CA PRO A 135 -8.75 17.30 -0.14
C PRO A 135 -10.09 16.66 -0.47
N ILE A 136 -10.52 15.66 0.30
CA ILE A 136 -11.79 14.93 0.19
C ILE A 136 -12.40 14.78 1.58
N THR A 137 -13.70 14.60 1.64
CA THR A 137 -14.44 14.33 2.87
C THR A 137 -14.66 12.84 3.10
N TYR A 138 -14.99 12.46 4.34
CA TYR A 138 -15.41 11.09 4.64
C TYR A 138 -16.62 10.67 3.80
N ALA A 139 -17.62 11.55 3.64
CA ALA A 139 -18.83 11.26 2.88
C ALA A 139 -18.55 10.97 1.39
N GLU A 140 -17.54 11.61 0.81
CA GLU A 140 -17.12 11.32 -0.57
C GLU A 140 -16.38 9.97 -0.67
N LEU A 141 -15.67 9.56 0.38
CA LEU A 141 -14.91 8.30 0.39
C LEU A 141 -15.73 7.10 0.87
N GLU A 142 -16.78 7.31 1.67
CA GLU A 142 -17.59 6.26 2.28
C GLU A 142 -18.09 5.18 1.29
N PRO A 143 -18.63 5.53 0.10
CA PRO A 143 -19.08 4.54 -0.88
C PRO A 143 -17.96 3.59 -1.35
N TYR A 144 -16.72 4.10 -1.39
CA TYR A 144 -15.56 3.30 -1.78
C TYR A 144 -15.09 2.39 -0.64
N TYR A 145 -15.15 2.84 0.62
CA TYR A 145 -14.96 1.96 1.78
C TYR A 145 -15.93 0.79 1.73
N THR A 146 -17.20 1.07 1.59
CA THR A 146 -18.25 0.04 1.49
C THR A 146 -17.97 -0.92 0.34
N LYS A 147 -17.63 -0.41 -0.86
CA LYS A 147 -17.30 -1.25 -2.01
C LYS A 147 -16.13 -2.19 -1.71
N VAL A 148 -15.03 -1.67 -1.16
CA VAL A 148 -13.83 -2.46 -0.86
C VAL A 148 -14.09 -3.50 0.22
N GLU A 149 -14.81 -3.15 1.27
CA GLU A 149 -15.18 -4.09 2.35
C GLU A 149 -16.01 -5.27 1.83
N TRP A 150 -16.96 -5.01 0.95
CA TRP A 150 -17.74 -6.06 0.30
C TRP A 150 -16.89 -6.93 -0.63
N GLU A 151 -16.00 -6.33 -1.42
CA GLU A 151 -15.15 -7.05 -2.36
C GLU A 151 -14.09 -7.92 -1.67
N VAL A 152 -13.55 -7.46 -0.54
CA VAL A 152 -12.58 -8.19 0.28
C VAL A 152 -13.28 -9.20 1.19
N GLY A 153 -14.54 -8.99 1.52
CA GLY A 153 -15.29 -9.84 2.45
C GLY A 153 -14.98 -9.53 3.92
N VAL A 154 -14.86 -8.25 4.26
CA VAL A 154 -14.62 -7.81 5.64
C VAL A 154 -15.83 -8.17 6.50
N SER A 155 -15.60 -8.92 7.59
CA SER A 155 -16.63 -9.28 8.56
C SER A 155 -16.92 -8.12 9.50
N GLY A 156 -18.20 -7.87 9.76
CA GLY A 156 -18.63 -6.84 10.69
C GLY A 156 -20.14 -6.63 10.66
N LEU A 157 -20.65 -5.88 11.62
CA LEU A 157 -22.03 -5.46 11.66
C LEU A 157 -22.16 -4.07 11.02
N ALA A 158 -22.90 -3.94 9.94
CA ALA A 158 -23.15 -2.65 9.32
C ALA A 158 -23.79 -1.67 10.32
N GLY A 159 -23.20 -0.47 10.42
CA GLY A 159 -23.69 0.57 11.33
C GLY A 159 -23.33 0.37 12.81
N ALA A 160 -22.48 -0.60 13.15
CA ALA A 160 -21.86 -0.68 14.45
C ALA A 160 -20.61 0.21 14.45
N SER A 161 -20.70 1.39 15.01
CA SER A 161 -19.59 2.33 15.26
C SER A 161 -19.22 2.30 16.73
#